data_f71ed679c90d51e3704915c4e153ffa2
#
_entry.id   f71ed679c90d51e3704915c4e153ffa2
#
_cell.length_a   1.000
_cell.length_b   1.000
_cell.length_c   1.000
_cell.angle_alpha   90.00
_cell.angle_beta   90.00
_cell.angle_gamma   90.00
#
_symmetry.space_group_name_H-M   'P 1'
#
loop_
_entity.id
_entity.type
_entity.pdbx_description
1 polymer ?
#
loop_
_entity_poly.entity_id
_entity_poly.type
_entity_poly.pdbx_seq_one_letter_code
_entity_poly.pdbx_strand_id
1 'polypeptide(L)'
;MKKVHVTIDGIDVFVPEDYTILEAAKEAGISIPTLCFLKDVSELGCCRMCIVEIEGTRALQAACVHPIKDGMVVRTHTPKIMEARRVTLELILSNHKASCQTCTRSHIDCELQALANKLNVHEVRFEGDDNKKLPLDIGASIVRDPNKCVLCRRCVSICKNIQTVGAIDTINRGFDTVIASPFGMPLSETPCVKCGQCINVCPVGALKEKTDTDKVWEALYDDTKHVVVQTAPAVRAALGEDFLMPIGTPVTGKMVTALKILGFDAVFDTDTAADLTIMEEGNELIDRIRGGGKLPLITSCSPGWIKFCEHNYPDMLDNLSSCKSPHQMFGAILKSYYAEKKGIDPKDIVVVSVMPCTAKKFEAARPEMEVNGIRDVDVVITTRELSQMIYDMGLDFTILHDSEFDNPFGEATGAGHIFGVTGGVMEAALRTVVDILSGTSTDSFEYTTVRGLEGIRIAKVKAGNVELRAAVAHGLGNARKLMDAIRVGEKFDFVEIMACPGGCVNGGGQPLQLSEVRSWIDIRAERAKALYSEDNKSFIRKSHNNPAIKKLYKEYLGMAGGSRAHQLLHTHYHPRKNYGD
;
A
#
# COMPACT_ATOMS: atom_id res chain seq x y z
N MET A 1 -9.92 -11.32 30.61
CA MET A 1 -9.04 -12.46 30.33
C MET A 1 -8.33 -12.85 31.61
N LYS A 2 -8.13 -14.16 31.82
CA LYS A 2 -7.35 -14.67 32.96
C LYS A 2 -5.90 -14.27 32.76
N LYS A 3 -5.24 -13.75 33.81
CA LYS A 3 -3.82 -13.43 33.79
C LYS A 3 -3.03 -14.56 34.44
N VAL A 4 -1.87 -14.85 33.90
CA VAL A 4 -0.91 -15.83 34.41
C VAL A 4 0.39 -15.13 34.80
N HIS A 5 1.09 -15.69 35.77
CA HIS A 5 2.39 -15.21 36.24
C HIS A 5 3.50 -15.92 35.45
N VAL A 6 4.45 -15.16 34.91
CA VAL A 6 5.61 -15.69 34.17
C VAL A 6 6.86 -14.91 34.61
N THR A 7 7.96 -15.60 34.84
CA THR A 7 9.27 -14.99 35.13
C THR A 7 10.15 -15.06 33.89
N ILE A 8 10.59 -13.91 33.35
CA ILE A 8 11.45 -13.84 32.17
C ILE A 8 12.76 -13.12 32.54
N ASP A 9 13.89 -13.83 32.46
CA ASP A 9 15.20 -13.35 32.87
C ASP A 9 15.22 -12.73 34.27
N GLY A 10 14.40 -13.29 35.20
CA GLY A 10 14.25 -12.81 36.55
C GLY A 10 13.26 -11.66 36.76
N ILE A 11 12.58 -11.22 35.71
CA ILE A 11 11.53 -10.21 35.79
C ILE A 11 10.17 -10.90 35.82
N ASP A 12 9.39 -10.64 36.85
CA ASP A 12 8.03 -11.17 37.01
C ASP A 12 7.02 -10.32 36.26
N VAL A 13 6.20 -10.94 35.41
CA VAL A 13 5.12 -10.27 34.64
C VAL A 13 3.81 -11.03 34.79
N PHE A 14 2.71 -10.28 34.82
CA PHE A 14 1.33 -10.80 34.83
C PHE A 14 0.65 -10.45 33.50
N VAL A 15 0.51 -11.41 32.62
CA VAL A 15 0.05 -11.24 31.25
C VAL A 15 -1.14 -12.15 30.93
N PRO A 16 -1.95 -11.85 29.90
CA PRO A 16 -3.02 -12.72 29.43
C PRO A 16 -2.52 -14.14 29.13
N GLU A 17 -3.33 -15.17 29.48
CA GLU A 17 -2.96 -16.58 29.31
C GLU A 17 -2.83 -17.02 27.84
N ASP A 18 -3.36 -16.26 26.90
CA ASP A 18 -3.29 -16.49 25.45
C ASP A 18 -2.02 -15.92 24.80
N TYR A 19 -1.15 -15.26 25.58
CA TYR A 19 0.11 -14.73 25.05
C TYR A 19 1.11 -15.84 24.71
N THR A 20 1.96 -15.53 23.74
CA THR A 20 3.20 -16.28 23.49
C THR A 20 4.32 -15.80 24.43
N ILE A 21 5.40 -16.59 24.55
CA ILE A 21 6.60 -16.15 25.30
C ILE A 21 7.17 -14.85 24.72
N LEU A 22 7.11 -14.66 23.40
CA LEU A 22 7.59 -13.45 22.73
C LEU A 22 6.80 -12.21 23.17
N GLU A 23 5.47 -12.32 23.26
CA GLU A 23 4.60 -11.24 23.71
C GLU A 23 4.80 -10.94 25.20
N ALA A 24 4.92 -11.97 26.03
CA ALA A 24 5.22 -11.80 27.45
C ALA A 24 6.59 -11.15 27.70
N ALA A 25 7.62 -11.51 26.90
CA ALA A 25 8.93 -10.89 26.97
C ALA A 25 8.90 -9.40 26.62
N LYS A 26 8.06 -9.03 25.65
CA LYS A 26 7.84 -7.62 25.28
C LYS A 26 7.25 -6.81 26.43
N GLU A 27 6.27 -7.35 27.15
CA GLU A 27 5.71 -6.71 28.35
C GLU A 27 6.74 -6.56 29.47
N ALA A 28 7.72 -7.50 29.56
CA ALA A 28 8.86 -7.40 30.47
C ALA A 28 9.93 -6.40 29.99
N GLY A 29 9.77 -5.75 28.84
CA GLY A 29 10.79 -4.88 28.23
C GLY A 29 11.97 -5.63 27.61
N ILE A 30 11.84 -6.95 27.37
CA ILE A 30 12.91 -7.81 26.84
C ILE A 30 12.69 -8.04 25.34
N SER A 31 13.68 -7.65 24.53
CA SER A 31 13.67 -7.84 23.07
C SER A 31 14.27 -9.19 22.68
N ILE A 32 13.46 -10.13 22.24
CA ILE A 32 13.90 -11.40 21.67
C ILE A 32 14.02 -11.25 20.13
N PRO A 33 15.19 -11.58 19.52
CA PRO A 33 15.38 -11.40 18.09
C PRO A 33 14.46 -12.33 17.27
N THR A 34 13.91 -11.82 16.19
CA THR A 34 13.06 -12.56 15.23
C THR A 34 13.48 -12.27 13.79
N LEU A 35 13.13 -13.14 12.85
CA LEU A 35 13.31 -12.91 11.40
C LEU A 35 12.09 -13.33 10.59
N CYS A 36 11.36 -14.37 10.98
CA CYS A 36 10.15 -14.81 10.27
C CYS A 36 8.86 -14.29 10.92
N PHE A 37 8.91 -13.92 12.19
CA PHE A 37 7.74 -13.44 12.93
C PHE A 37 7.35 -12.03 12.47
N LEU A 38 6.08 -11.84 12.23
CA LEU A 38 5.43 -10.54 12.07
C LEU A 38 3.99 -10.71 12.58
N LYS A 39 3.66 -9.99 13.64
CA LYS A 39 2.36 -10.12 14.33
C LYS A 39 1.20 -9.98 13.35
N ASP A 40 0.18 -10.82 13.52
CA ASP A 40 -1.03 -10.89 12.68
C ASP A 40 -0.80 -11.23 11.20
N VAL A 41 0.46 -11.44 10.78
CA VAL A 41 0.83 -11.75 9.40
C VAL A 41 1.51 -13.12 9.29
N SER A 42 2.59 -13.34 10.07
CA SER A 42 3.42 -14.56 9.97
C SER A 42 3.92 -15.02 11.33
N GLU A 43 3.32 -16.06 11.87
CA GLU A 43 3.61 -16.64 13.18
C GLU A 43 3.97 -18.13 13.04
N LEU A 44 4.95 -18.41 12.16
CA LEU A 44 5.28 -19.79 11.74
C LEU A 44 6.41 -20.43 12.56
N GLY A 45 7.20 -19.67 13.31
CA GLY A 45 8.34 -20.19 14.09
C GLY A 45 9.43 -20.85 13.24
N CYS A 46 9.54 -20.56 11.93
CA CYS A 46 10.39 -21.30 11.00
C CYS A 46 11.87 -20.92 11.04
N CYS A 47 12.24 -19.68 11.37
CA CYS A 47 13.64 -19.21 11.34
C CYS A 47 14.45 -19.59 12.58
N ARG A 48 13.82 -19.96 13.68
CA ARG A 48 14.46 -20.32 14.95
C ARG A 48 15.34 -19.24 15.60
N MET A 49 15.22 -18.00 15.21
CA MET A 49 15.98 -16.90 15.83
C MET A 49 15.48 -16.56 17.24
N CYS A 50 14.18 -16.77 17.51
CA CYS A 50 13.55 -16.45 18.79
C CYS A 50 13.63 -17.58 19.84
N ILE A 51 14.60 -18.49 19.74
CA ILE A 51 14.75 -19.61 20.69
C ILE A 51 15.09 -19.13 22.09
N VAL A 52 14.49 -19.77 23.08
CA VAL A 52 14.66 -19.50 24.52
C VAL A 52 14.77 -20.80 25.30
N GLU A 53 15.29 -20.73 26.53
CA GLU A 53 15.25 -21.83 27.51
C GLU A 53 14.04 -21.66 28.42
N ILE A 54 13.33 -22.74 28.66
CA ILE A 54 12.26 -22.84 29.66
C ILE A 54 12.73 -23.78 30.73
N GLU A 55 12.69 -23.36 32.01
CA GLU A 55 13.08 -24.21 33.12
C GLU A 55 12.31 -25.52 33.14
N GLY A 56 13.00 -26.63 33.40
CA GLY A 56 12.43 -27.98 33.34
C GLY A 56 12.29 -28.55 31.91
N THR A 57 12.66 -27.83 30.85
CA THR A 57 12.67 -28.37 29.49
C THR A 57 14.10 -28.65 28.99
N ARG A 58 14.29 -29.75 28.23
CA ARG A 58 15.61 -30.09 27.67
C ARG A 58 15.92 -29.31 26.38
N ALA A 59 14.91 -29.02 25.57
CA ALA A 59 15.07 -28.42 24.26
C ALA A 59 14.77 -26.91 24.28
N LEU A 60 15.51 -26.14 23.48
CA LEU A 60 15.21 -24.73 23.22
C LEU A 60 13.86 -24.60 22.49
N GLN A 61 13.02 -23.66 22.90
CA GLN A 61 11.69 -23.43 22.35
C GLN A 61 11.64 -22.12 21.55
N ALA A 62 10.82 -22.06 20.52
CA ALA A 62 10.63 -20.85 19.73
C ALA A 62 9.60 -19.93 20.41
N ALA A 63 10.05 -18.83 20.99
CA ALA A 63 9.22 -17.92 21.77
C ALA A 63 8.01 -17.34 21.02
N CYS A 64 8.12 -17.15 19.70
CA CYS A 64 7.05 -16.54 18.89
C CYS A 64 5.81 -17.43 18.66
N VAL A 65 5.90 -18.72 18.98
CA VAL A 65 4.79 -19.69 18.80
C VAL A 65 4.53 -20.55 20.04
N HIS A 66 5.35 -20.40 21.08
CA HIS A 66 5.17 -21.18 22.30
C HIS A 66 4.25 -20.40 23.27
N PRO A 67 3.10 -20.95 23.66
CA PRO A 67 2.19 -20.32 24.62
C PRO A 67 2.80 -20.31 26.02
N ILE A 68 2.50 -19.28 26.79
CA ILE A 68 2.90 -19.20 28.19
C ILE A 68 2.03 -20.08 29.08
N LYS A 69 2.54 -20.40 30.28
CA LYS A 69 1.82 -21.11 31.34
C LYS A 69 2.14 -20.46 32.68
N ASP A 70 1.18 -20.54 33.60
CA ASP A 70 1.36 -20.02 34.96
C ASP A 70 2.57 -20.66 35.66
N GLY A 71 3.40 -19.82 36.29
CA GLY A 71 4.65 -20.23 36.93
C GLY A 71 5.81 -20.57 35.97
N MET A 72 5.69 -20.29 34.68
CA MET A 72 6.75 -20.54 33.70
C MET A 72 7.96 -19.63 33.96
N VAL A 73 9.18 -20.21 33.98
CA VAL A 73 10.44 -19.48 34.07
C VAL A 73 11.19 -19.59 32.75
N VAL A 74 11.50 -18.46 32.14
CA VAL A 74 12.11 -18.34 30.80
C VAL A 74 13.43 -17.58 30.89
N ARG A 75 14.46 -18.08 30.20
CA ARG A 75 15.72 -17.38 29.97
C ARG A 75 15.91 -17.10 28.50
N THR A 76 16.28 -15.85 28.15
CA THR A 76 16.32 -15.40 26.77
C THR A 76 17.72 -15.26 26.18
N HIS A 77 18.79 -15.27 27.00
CA HIS A 77 20.17 -14.99 26.55
C HIS A 77 21.28 -15.73 27.31
N THR A 78 21.07 -17.03 27.56
CA THR A 78 22.16 -17.88 28.06
C THR A 78 23.24 -18.12 26.98
N PRO A 79 24.48 -18.52 27.37
CA PRO A 79 25.52 -18.86 26.40
C PRO A 79 25.05 -19.89 25.34
N LYS A 80 24.26 -20.87 25.76
CA LYS A 80 23.69 -21.91 24.89
C LYS A 80 22.72 -21.31 23.86
N ILE A 81 21.84 -20.39 24.29
CA ILE A 81 20.92 -19.68 23.40
C ILE A 81 21.69 -18.82 22.39
N MET A 82 22.68 -18.07 22.85
CA MET A 82 23.47 -17.17 22.02
C MET A 82 24.24 -17.95 20.94
N GLU A 83 24.89 -19.04 21.29
CA GLU A 83 25.57 -19.89 20.31
C GLU A 83 24.60 -20.52 19.31
N ALA A 84 23.47 -21.04 19.77
CA ALA A 84 22.48 -21.63 18.88
C ALA A 84 21.89 -20.60 17.90
N ARG A 85 21.68 -19.34 18.31
CA ARG A 85 21.25 -18.25 17.42
C ARG A 85 22.33 -17.87 16.41
N ARG A 86 23.60 -17.79 16.81
CA ARG A 86 24.72 -17.52 15.89
C ARG A 86 24.83 -18.60 14.82
N VAL A 87 24.86 -19.87 15.22
CA VAL A 87 24.89 -21.00 14.28
C VAL A 87 23.71 -20.95 13.31
N THR A 88 22.51 -20.70 13.82
CA THR A 88 21.31 -20.60 12.98
C THR A 88 21.42 -19.45 11.99
N LEU A 89 21.93 -18.28 12.42
CA LEU A 89 22.12 -17.13 11.55
C LEU A 89 23.18 -17.37 10.49
N GLU A 90 24.32 -17.99 10.85
CA GLU A 90 25.38 -18.36 9.91
C GLU A 90 24.85 -19.32 8.83
N LEU A 91 24.02 -20.30 9.21
CA LEU A 91 23.36 -21.20 8.24
C LEU A 91 22.38 -20.45 7.31
N ILE A 92 21.71 -19.41 7.78
CA ILE A 92 20.88 -18.57 6.92
C ILE A 92 21.77 -17.74 5.97
N LEU A 93 22.84 -17.15 6.49
CA LEU A 93 23.78 -16.34 5.72
C LEU A 93 24.54 -17.17 4.67
N SER A 94 24.89 -18.43 4.95
CA SER A 94 25.59 -19.31 4.02
C SER A 94 24.81 -19.59 2.72
N ASN A 95 23.47 -19.47 2.74
CA ASN A 95 22.63 -19.62 1.55
C ASN A 95 22.13 -18.27 0.98
N HIS A 96 22.54 -17.15 1.56
CA HIS A 96 22.11 -15.82 1.13
C HIS A 96 23.17 -15.19 0.23
N LYS A 97 22.78 -14.80 -0.99
CA LYS A 97 23.69 -14.07 -1.88
C LYS A 97 24.00 -12.68 -1.30
N ALA A 98 25.16 -12.57 -0.67
CA ALA A 98 25.63 -11.37 0.05
C ALA A 98 26.15 -10.27 -0.90
N SER A 99 25.35 -9.83 -1.88
CA SER A 99 25.65 -8.67 -2.72
C SER A 99 25.11 -7.37 -2.09
N CYS A 100 25.47 -7.10 -0.85
CA CYS A 100 24.92 -5.99 -0.06
C CYS A 100 25.14 -4.62 -0.73
N GLN A 101 26.29 -4.39 -1.35
CA GLN A 101 26.63 -3.12 -2.03
C GLN A 101 25.66 -2.74 -3.16
N THR A 102 25.02 -3.71 -3.78
CA THR A 102 24.05 -3.51 -4.88
C THR A 102 22.63 -3.90 -4.51
N CYS A 103 22.40 -4.14 -3.23
CA CYS A 103 21.09 -4.55 -2.73
C CYS A 103 20.21 -3.33 -2.44
N THR A 104 18.96 -3.36 -2.84
CA THR A 104 17.99 -2.29 -2.56
C THR A 104 17.70 -2.06 -1.07
N ARG A 105 18.17 -2.97 -0.20
CA ARG A 105 18.08 -2.87 1.27
C ARG A 105 19.41 -2.49 1.93
N SER A 106 20.44 -2.12 1.17
CA SER A 106 21.80 -1.93 1.71
C SER A 106 21.94 -0.74 2.65
N HIS A 107 21.09 0.27 2.51
CA HIS A 107 21.30 1.53 3.21
C HIS A 107 20.47 1.68 4.48
N ILE A 108 19.31 1.04 4.64
CA ILE A 108 18.40 1.43 5.71
C ILE A 108 17.72 0.24 6.41
N ASP A 109 17.28 -0.84 5.71
CA ASP A 109 16.23 -1.70 6.26
C ASP A 109 16.44 -3.21 6.09
N CYS A 110 17.67 -3.70 6.03
CA CYS A 110 17.92 -5.13 5.98
C CYS A 110 17.88 -5.75 7.37
N GLU A 111 16.76 -6.42 7.71
CA GLU A 111 16.62 -7.08 9.00
C GLU A 111 17.66 -8.21 9.21
N LEU A 112 18.14 -8.84 8.14
CA LEU A 112 19.19 -9.85 8.23
C LEU A 112 20.53 -9.24 8.64
N GLN A 113 20.88 -8.08 8.06
CA GLN A 113 22.11 -7.36 8.41
C GLN A 113 22.05 -6.80 9.84
N ALA A 114 20.92 -6.19 10.21
CA ALA A 114 20.70 -5.72 11.57
C ALA A 114 20.82 -6.87 12.60
N LEU A 115 20.31 -8.06 12.26
CA LEU A 115 20.40 -9.24 13.10
C LEU A 115 21.84 -9.78 13.19
N ALA A 116 22.60 -9.77 12.09
CA ALA A 116 24.02 -10.16 12.09
C ALA A 116 24.84 -9.26 13.02
N ASN A 117 24.63 -7.94 12.93
CA ASN A 117 25.26 -6.98 13.84
C ASN A 117 24.86 -7.21 15.31
N LYS A 118 23.56 -7.39 15.59
CA LYS A 118 23.04 -7.64 16.96
C LYS A 118 23.61 -8.91 17.59
N LEU A 119 23.87 -9.96 16.80
CA LEU A 119 24.45 -11.23 17.28
C LEU A 119 25.97 -11.31 17.12
N ASN A 120 26.62 -10.24 16.69
CA ASN A 120 28.06 -10.16 16.47
C ASN A 120 28.59 -11.28 15.54
N VAL A 121 27.88 -11.51 14.40
CA VAL A 121 28.28 -12.47 13.37
C VAL A 121 28.95 -11.70 12.24
N HIS A 122 30.27 -11.80 12.15
CA HIS A 122 31.11 -11.15 11.13
C HIS A 122 31.70 -12.12 10.12
N GLU A 123 31.72 -13.40 10.48
CA GLU A 123 32.23 -14.49 9.63
C GLU A 123 31.18 -15.60 9.56
N VAL A 124 31.11 -16.26 8.43
CA VAL A 124 30.23 -17.41 8.19
C VAL A 124 31.09 -18.66 8.06
N ARG A 125 30.98 -19.55 9.03
CA ARG A 125 31.81 -20.79 9.11
C ARG A 125 31.31 -21.89 8.16
N PHE A 126 30.10 -21.78 7.64
CA PHE A 126 29.46 -22.80 6.84
C PHE A 126 29.44 -22.40 5.38
N GLU A 127 29.75 -23.35 4.51
CA GLU A 127 29.54 -23.20 3.06
C GLU A 127 28.12 -23.64 2.72
N GLY A 128 27.37 -22.76 2.07
CA GLY A 128 26.03 -23.04 1.58
C GLY A 128 26.05 -23.58 0.15
N ASP A 129 24.88 -23.95 -0.36
CA ASP A 129 24.69 -24.36 -1.75
C ASP A 129 24.57 -23.12 -2.65
N ASP A 130 25.70 -22.43 -2.86
CA ASP A 130 25.82 -21.20 -3.66
C ASP A 130 25.62 -21.45 -5.17
N ASN A 131 25.39 -22.71 -5.58
CA ASN A 131 25.37 -23.13 -6.97
C ASN A 131 24.00 -22.92 -7.66
N LYS A 132 22.96 -22.50 -6.94
CA LYS A 132 21.63 -22.26 -7.51
C LYS A 132 21.50 -20.81 -7.95
N LYS A 133 21.99 -20.50 -9.13
CA LYS A 133 21.66 -19.25 -9.82
C LYS A 133 20.22 -19.34 -10.35
N LEU A 134 19.26 -19.03 -9.52
CA LEU A 134 17.87 -18.96 -9.95
C LEU A 134 17.63 -17.67 -10.74
N PRO A 135 16.84 -17.71 -11.83
CA PRO A 135 16.56 -16.53 -12.63
C PRO A 135 15.75 -15.50 -11.84
N LEU A 136 15.99 -14.22 -12.16
CA LEU A 136 15.14 -13.14 -11.68
C LEU A 136 13.74 -13.27 -12.31
N ASP A 137 12.71 -13.12 -11.49
CA ASP A 137 11.33 -13.03 -11.97
C ASP A 137 10.95 -11.54 -12.05
N ILE A 138 10.95 -11.00 -13.27
CA ILE A 138 10.71 -9.58 -13.55
C ILE A 138 9.28 -9.42 -14.04
N GLY A 139 8.39 -9.05 -13.13
CA GLY A 139 7.00 -8.69 -13.46
C GLY A 139 6.82 -7.21 -13.81
N ALA A 140 5.61 -6.85 -14.25
CA ALA A 140 5.28 -5.47 -14.60
C ALA A 140 5.39 -4.47 -13.43
N SER A 141 5.24 -4.93 -12.18
CA SER A 141 5.24 -4.07 -10.98
C SER A 141 6.18 -4.57 -9.88
N ILE A 142 6.51 -5.84 -9.85
CA ILE A 142 7.26 -6.51 -8.79
C ILE A 142 8.38 -7.34 -9.40
N VAL A 143 9.57 -7.23 -8.83
CA VAL A 143 10.73 -8.05 -9.14
C VAL A 143 11.02 -8.96 -7.95
N ARG A 144 11.25 -10.25 -8.23
CA ARG A 144 11.63 -11.25 -7.23
C ARG A 144 13.02 -11.81 -7.55
N ASP A 145 13.93 -11.71 -6.58
CA ASP A 145 15.25 -12.33 -6.61
C ASP A 145 15.29 -13.50 -5.61
N PRO A 146 15.10 -14.74 -6.07
CA PRO A 146 15.09 -15.89 -5.18
C PRO A 146 16.47 -16.16 -4.53
N ASN A 147 17.57 -15.65 -5.09
CA ASN A 147 18.91 -15.84 -4.53
C ASN A 147 19.17 -15.03 -3.25
N LYS A 148 18.35 -14.01 -3.01
CA LYS A 148 18.37 -13.22 -1.77
C LYS A 148 17.33 -13.70 -0.74
N CYS A 149 16.57 -14.75 -1.04
CA CYS A 149 15.49 -15.21 -0.18
C CYS A 149 16.02 -16.00 1.02
N VAL A 150 15.62 -15.63 2.23
CA VAL A 150 15.95 -16.31 3.50
C VAL A 150 14.85 -17.27 3.97
N LEU A 151 13.91 -17.62 3.12
CA LEU A 151 12.81 -18.57 3.37
C LEU A 151 11.97 -18.26 4.63
N CYS A 152 11.86 -17.00 5.01
CA CYS A 152 11.09 -16.58 6.20
C CYS A 152 9.56 -16.73 6.02
N ARG A 153 9.06 -16.89 4.80
CA ARG A 153 7.65 -17.09 4.42
C ARG A 153 6.70 -15.94 4.76
N ARG A 154 7.16 -14.77 5.21
CA ARG A 154 6.28 -13.61 5.47
C ARG A 154 5.47 -13.22 4.22
N CYS A 155 6.10 -13.24 3.04
CA CYS A 155 5.45 -12.93 1.75
C CYS A 155 4.37 -13.97 1.38
N VAL A 156 4.57 -15.23 1.71
CA VAL A 156 3.55 -16.29 1.55
C VAL A 156 2.38 -16.03 2.47
N SER A 157 2.65 -15.79 3.75
CA SER A 157 1.61 -15.54 4.77
C SER A 157 0.74 -14.32 4.41
N ILE A 158 1.33 -13.18 4.04
CA ILE A 158 0.56 -11.99 3.66
C ILE A 158 -0.27 -12.25 2.39
N CYS A 159 0.30 -12.92 1.38
CA CYS A 159 -0.38 -13.18 0.11
C CYS A 159 -1.54 -14.17 0.27
N LYS A 160 -1.34 -15.24 1.06
CA LYS A 160 -2.31 -16.32 1.22
C LYS A 160 -3.37 -16.03 2.29
N ASN A 161 -2.95 -15.54 3.46
CA ASN A 161 -3.84 -15.42 4.63
C ASN A 161 -4.54 -14.06 4.70
N ILE A 162 -3.84 -12.98 4.35
CA ILE A 162 -4.38 -11.61 4.45
C ILE A 162 -4.98 -11.15 3.13
N GLN A 163 -4.25 -11.34 2.01
CA GLN A 163 -4.73 -10.94 0.68
C GLN A 163 -5.56 -12.02 -0.02
N THR A 164 -5.53 -13.26 0.45
CA THR A 164 -6.27 -14.41 -0.11
C THR A 164 -6.08 -14.59 -1.63
N VAL A 165 -4.92 -14.17 -2.15
CA VAL A 165 -4.53 -14.30 -3.55
C VAL A 165 -3.76 -15.60 -3.79
N GLY A 166 -2.79 -15.93 -2.92
CA GLY A 166 -2.02 -17.17 -2.99
C GLY A 166 -1.15 -17.33 -4.24
N ALA A 167 -0.67 -16.20 -4.83
CA ALA A 167 0.13 -16.24 -6.06
C ALA A 167 1.54 -16.80 -5.86
N ILE A 168 2.03 -16.87 -4.63
CA ILE A 168 3.33 -17.44 -4.26
C ILE A 168 3.19 -18.36 -3.05
N ASP A 169 3.95 -19.44 -3.04
CA ASP A 169 4.05 -20.37 -1.91
C ASP A 169 5.43 -21.01 -1.87
N THR A 170 5.67 -21.87 -0.90
CA THR A 170 6.87 -22.70 -0.81
C THR A 170 6.74 -23.85 -1.80
N ILE A 171 7.69 -23.97 -2.71
CA ILE A 171 7.78 -25.11 -3.64
C ILE A 171 9.05 -25.91 -3.38
N ASN A 172 9.07 -27.17 -3.79
CA ASN A 172 10.11 -28.16 -3.52
C ASN A 172 10.28 -28.43 -1.99
N ARG A 173 11.35 -29.12 -1.62
CA ARG A 173 11.68 -29.48 -0.23
C ARG A 173 13.19 -29.61 -0.02
N GLY A 174 13.62 -29.61 1.25
CA GLY A 174 15.03 -29.69 1.61
C GLY A 174 15.79 -28.47 1.11
N PHE A 175 16.99 -28.68 0.58
CA PHE A 175 17.82 -27.61 0.02
C PHE A 175 17.26 -26.98 -1.26
N ASP A 176 16.35 -27.70 -1.96
CA ASP A 176 15.70 -27.21 -3.16
C ASP A 176 14.49 -26.30 -2.88
N THR A 177 14.19 -26.08 -1.60
CA THR A 177 13.05 -25.23 -1.20
C THR A 177 13.25 -23.81 -1.69
N VAL A 178 12.26 -23.27 -2.38
CA VAL A 178 12.20 -21.88 -2.82
C VAL A 178 10.81 -21.30 -2.61
N ILE A 179 10.71 -19.98 -2.46
CA ILE A 179 9.43 -19.28 -2.55
C ILE A 179 9.22 -18.90 -4.00
N ALA A 180 8.18 -19.41 -4.62
CA ALA A 180 7.88 -19.18 -6.03
C ALA A 180 6.39 -19.26 -6.32
N SER A 181 6.04 -18.93 -7.56
CA SER A 181 4.71 -19.16 -8.15
C SER A 181 4.53 -20.64 -8.48
N PRO A 182 3.30 -21.12 -8.65
CA PRO A 182 3.04 -22.51 -9.05
C PRO A 182 3.86 -22.90 -10.30
N PHE A 183 4.46 -24.08 -10.27
CA PHE A 183 5.29 -24.62 -11.35
C PHE A 183 6.47 -23.74 -11.79
N GLY A 184 6.87 -22.74 -10.98
CA GLY A 184 7.92 -21.80 -11.35
C GLY A 184 7.53 -20.79 -12.43
N MET A 185 6.25 -20.63 -12.72
CA MET A 185 5.73 -19.65 -13.69
C MET A 185 6.15 -18.23 -13.30
N PRO A 186 6.34 -17.33 -14.27
CA PRO A 186 6.49 -15.90 -13.98
C PRO A 186 5.31 -15.37 -13.15
N LEU A 187 5.57 -14.47 -12.22
CA LEU A 187 4.53 -13.86 -11.39
C LEU A 187 3.46 -13.09 -12.21
N SER A 188 3.84 -12.67 -13.43
CA SER A 188 2.94 -12.03 -14.39
C SER A 188 1.82 -12.94 -14.90
N GLU A 189 2.07 -14.23 -14.98
CA GLU A 189 1.14 -15.26 -15.49
C GLU A 189 0.25 -15.88 -14.40
N THR A 190 0.33 -15.37 -13.18
CA THR A 190 -0.44 -15.83 -12.02
C THR A 190 -1.55 -14.83 -11.67
N PRO A 191 -2.52 -15.20 -10.82
CA PRO A 191 -3.54 -14.27 -10.35
C PRO A 191 -2.99 -13.18 -9.41
N CYS A 192 -1.69 -12.91 -9.43
CA CYS A 192 -1.06 -11.85 -8.66
C CYS A 192 -1.68 -10.48 -8.99
N VAL A 193 -2.26 -9.83 -8.00
CA VAL A 193 -2.92 -8.52 -8.13
C VAL A 193 -1.95 -7.33 -8.06
N LYS A 194 -0.66 -7.58 -8.04
CA LYS A 194 0.42 -6.57 -8.04
C LYS A 194 0.41 -5.60 -6.85
N CYS A 195 -0.26 -5.94 -5.73
CA CYS A 195 -0.45 -5.04 -4.58
C CYS A 195 0.84 -4.68 -3.82
N GLY A 196 1.94 -5.40 -4.01
CA GLY A 196 3.23 -5.13 -3.35
C GLY A 196 3.29 -5.41 -1.85
N GLN A 197 2.25 -5.97 -1.24
CA GLN A 197 2.26 -6.27 0.20
C GLN A 197 3.35 -7.28 0.59
N CYS A 198 3.73 -8.16 -0.34
CA CYS A 198 4.86 -9.07 -0.16
C CYS A 198 6.22 -8.35 -0.06
N ILE A 199 6.37 -7.17 -0.69
CA ILE A 199 7.55 -6.30 -0.57
C ILE A 199 7.62 -5.72 0.83
N ASN A 200 6.49 -5.17 1.32
CA ASN A 200 6.40 -4.51 2.62
C ASN A 200 6.76 -5.41 3.81
N VAL A 201 6.62 -6.73 3.66
CA VAL A 201 6.91 -7.70 4.73
C VAL A 201 8.21 -8.48 4.53
N CYS A 202 8.89 -8.31 3.39
CA CYS A 202 10.14 -9.00 3.11
C CYS A 202 11.27 -8.41 3.98
N PRO A 203 11.97 -9.20 4.81
CA PRO A 203 13.04 -8.69 5.69
C PRO A 203 14.35 -8.42 4.97
N VAL A 204 14.43 -8.80 3.68
CA VAL A 204 15.63 -8.68 2.84
C VAL A 204 15.29 -8.19 1.45
N GLY A 205 16.28 -7.94 0.58
CA GLY A 205 16.08 -7.46 -0.79
C GLY A 205 15.64 -8.51 -1.83
N ALA A 206 14.94 -9.58 -1.39
CA ALA A 206 14.44 -10.61 -2.28
C ALA A 206 13.20 -10.20 -3.10
N LEU A 207 12.47 -9.21 -2.64
CA LEU A 207 11.29 -8.64 -3.30
C LEU A 207 11.44 -7.12 -3.34
N LYS A 208 11.24 -6.55 -4.52
CA LYS A 208 11.26 -5.10 -4.75
C LYS A 208 10.24 -4.70 -5.82
N GLU A 209 9.93 -3.43 -5.91
CA GLU A 209 9.21 -2.88 -7.06
C GLU A 209 10.09 -2.97 -8.32
N LYS A 210 9.43 -3.02 -9.47
CA LYS A 210 10.10 -2.79 -10.75
C LYS A 210 10.42 -1.30 -10.84
N THR A 211 11.67 -0.96 -10.98
CA THR A 211 12.14 0.42 -11.14
C THR A 211 11.75 0.97 -12.51
N ASP A 212 11.20 2.17 -12.54
CA ASP A 212 10.88 2.93 -13.75
C ASP A 212 11.47 4.36 -13.69
N THR A 213 12.41 4.64 -12.76
CA THR A 213 13.10 5.93 -12.62
C THR A 213 13.90 6.33 -13.84
N ASP A 214 14.51 5.34 -14.54
CA ASP A 214 15.26 5.60 -15.77
C ASP A 214 14.39 6.30 -16.82
N LYS A 215 13.12 5.86 -16.97
CA LYS A 215 12.17 6.50 -17.91
C LYS A 215 11.84 7.94 -17.53
N VAL A 216 11.82 8.23 -16.20
CA VAL A 216 11.59 9.60 -15.71
C VAL A 216 12.79 10.46 -16.04
N TRP A 217 14.02 9.96 -15.77
CA TRP A 217 15.25 10.68 -16.12
C TRP A 217 15.37 10.92 -17.63
N GLU A 218 15.09 9.90 -18.46
CA GLU A 218 15.06 10.07 -19.91
C GLU A 218 14.10 11.17 -20.35
N ALA A 219 12.89 11.25 -19.77
CA ALA A 219 11.92 12.28 -20.07
C ALA A 219 12.37 13.68 -19.60
N LEU A 220 12.95 13.79 -18.40
CA LEU A 220 13.42 15.06 -17.84
C LEU A 220 14.63 15.65 -18.60
N TYR A 221 15.42 14.80 -19.28
CA TYR A 221 16.54 15.25 -20.10
C TYR A 221 16.19 15.46 -21.58
N ASP A 222 14.94 15.21 -21.98
CA ASP A 222 14.46 15.47 -23.34
C ASP A 222 13.82 16.85 -23.42
N ASP A 223 14.56 17.85 -23.88
CA ASP A 223 14.11 19.25 -24.04
C ASP A 223 12.87 19.40 -24.94
N THR A 224 12.46 18.35 -25.68
CA THR A 224 11.25 18.37 -26.52
C THR A 224 9.99 18.00 -25.73
N LYS A 225 10.14 17.51 -24.51
CA LYS A 225 9.03 17.06 -23.67
C LYS A 225 8.71 18.08 -22.58
N HIS A 226 7.41 18.15 -22.28
CA HIS A 226 6.88 18.87 -21.12
C HIS A 226 6.51 17.85 -20.04
N VAL A 227 7.38 17.71 -19.03
CA VAL A 227 7.28 16.65 -18.03
C VAL A 227 6.54 17.16 -16.79
N VAL A 228 5.34 16.65 -16.58
CA VAL A 228 4.53 17.01 -15.41
C VAL A 228 4.43 15.85 -14.44
N VAL A 229 4.38 16.18 -13.15
CA VAL A 229 4.25 15.15 -12.10
C VAL A 229 3.03 15.40 -11.22
N GLN A 230 2.36 14.31 -10.83
CA GLN A 230 1.28 14.32 -9.85
C GLN A 230 1.62 13.41 -8.67
N THR A 231 1.22 13.79 -7.46
CA THR A 231 1.52 13.05 -6.23
C THR A 231 0.26 12.63 -5.50
N ALA A 232 0.18 11.34 -5.12
CA ALA A 232 -0.96 10.82 -4.35
C ALA A 232 -0.94 11.31 -2.88
N PRO A 233 -2.12 11.40 -2.22
CA PRO A 233 -2.21 11.93 -0.85
C PRO A 233 -1.33 11.19 0.15
N ALA A 234 -1.24 9.86 0.06
CA ALA A 234 -0.45 9.08 1.00
C ALA A 234 1.07 9.20 0.83
N VAL A 235 1.58 9.79 -0.26
CA VAL A 235 3.02 10.01 -0.46
C VAL A 235 3.54 11.02 0.56
N ARG A 236 2.85 12.16 0.71
CA ARG A 236 3.23 13.23 1.67
C ARG A 236 3.28 12.79 3.12
N ALA A 237 2.50 11.76 3.48
CA ALA A 237 2.43 11.22 4.84
C ALA A 237 3.54 10.21 5.18
N ALA A 238 4.35 9.81 4.18
CA ALA A 238 5.34 8.75 4.38
C ALA A 238 6.73 9.06 3.81
N LEU A 239 6.85 9.91 2.79
CA LEU A 239 8.12 10.21 2.11
C LEU A 239 9.24 10.62 3.08
N GLY A 240 8.93 11.39 4.11
CA GLY A 240 9.90 11.84 5.12
C GLY A 240 10.57 10.70 5.90
N GLU A 241 9.96 9.52 5.96
CA GLU A 241 10.49 8.37 6.69
C GLU A 241 11.81 7.85 6.09
N ASP A 242 11.96 7.88 4.77
CA ASP A 242 13.21 7.50 4.09
C ASP A 242 14.33 8.51 4.36
N PHE A 243 14.01 9.71 4.87
CA PHE A 243 14.93 10.76 5.30
C PHE A 243 15.01 10.89 6.83
N LEU A 244 14.73 9.80 7.55
CA LEU A 244 14.82 9.69 9.01
C LEU A 244 13.90 10.65 9.78
N MET A 245 12.86 11.18 9.15
CA MET A 245 11.82 11.94 9.84
C MET A 245 10.87 10.99 10.59
N PRO A 246 10.19 11.46 11.64
CA PRO A 246 9.21 10.63 12.37
C PRO A 246 8.10 10.09 11.45
N ILE A 247 7.66 8.87 11.72
CA ILE A 247 6.60 8.20 10.95
C ILE A 247 5.33 9.07 10.95
N GLY A 248 4.75 9.26 9.76
CA GLY A 248 3.54 10.06 9.60
C GLY A 248 3.79 11.57 9.64
N THR A 249 5.01 12.06 9.46
CA THR A 249 5.28 13.50 9.32
C THR A 249 4.82 13.99 7.94
N PRO A 250 3.87 14.95 7.86
CA PRO A 250 3.46 15.51 6.58
C PRO A 250 4.60 16.36 5.97
N VAL A 251 4.97 16.07 4.72
CA VAL A 251 6.09 16.76 4.03
C VAL A 251 5.68 17.34 2.69
N THR A 252 4.43 17.81 2.57
CA THR A 252 3.84 18.30 1.31
C THR A 252 4.71 19.35 0.63
N GLY A 253 5.06 20.43 1.30
CA GLY A 253 5.83 21.54 0.70
C GLY A 253 7.25 21.13 0.33
N LYS A 254 7.94 20.37 1.18
CA LYS A 254 9.29 19.83 0.88
C LYS A 254 9.29 18.87 -0.31
N MET A 255 8.26 18.02 -0.42
CA MET A 255 8.07 17.12 -1.55
C MET A 255 7.91 17.92 -2.86
N VAL A 256 7.09 18.96 -2.87
CA VAL A 256 6.92 19.83 -4.04
C VAL A 256 8.22 20.50 -4.43
N THR A 257 8.98 21.02 -3.45
CA THR A 257 10.29 21.62 -3.70
C THR A 257 11.27 20.63 -4.30
N ALA A 258 11.35 19.41 -3.75
CA ALA A 258 12.21 18.35 -4.28
C ALA A 258 11.86 18.02 -5.73
N LEU A 259 10.58 17.89 -6.06
CA LEU A 259 10.13 17.62 -7.43
C LEU A 259 10.48 18.76 -8.41
N LYS A 260 10.35 20.03 -7.99
CA LYS A 260 10.77 21.17 -8.80
C LYS A 260 12.29 21.17 -9.03
N ILE A 261 13.08 20.83 -8.01
CA ILE A 261 14.56 20.73 -8.15
C ILE A 261 14.96 19.56 -9.05
N LEU A 262 14.22 18.44 -9.03
CA LEU A 262 14.44 17.31 -9.93
C LEU A 262 14.22 17.67 -11.41
N GLY A 263 13.58 18.81 -11.72
CA GLY A 263 13.42 19.33 -13.08
C GLY A 263 12.04 19.11 -13.70
N PHE A 264 11.01 18.76 -12.93
CA PHE A 264 9.66 18.70 -13.46
C PHE A 264 9.13 20.09 -13.82
N ASP A 265 8.55 20.26 -15.00
CA ASP A 265 7.99 21.52 -15.50
C ASP A 265 6.76 21.99 -14.74
N ALA A 266 5.99 21.06 -14.18
CA ALA A 266 4.88 21.37 -13.30
C ALA A 266 4.61 20.21 -12.31
N VAL A 267 4.27 20.60 -11.07
CA VAL A 267 4.01 19.66 -9.96
C VAL A 267 2.59 19.86 -9.47
N PHE A 268 1.79 18.79 -9.54
CA PHE A 268 0.36 18.82 -9.23
C PHE A 268 -0.02 17.88 -8.10
N ASP A 269 -1.16 18.17 -7.48
CA ASP A 269 -1.75 17.35 -6.45
C ASP A 269 -2.84 16.43 -7.02
N THR A 270 -2.65 15.11 -6.92
CA THR A 270 -3.69 14.13 -7.31
C THR A 270 -4.96 14.26 -6.45
N ASP A 271 -4.89 14.92 -5.29
CA ASP A 271 -6.04 15.14 -4.40
C ASP A 271 -7.12 16.01 -5.09
N THR A 272 -6.73 16.91 -6.00
CA THR A 272 -7.68 17.65 -6.86
C THR A 272 -8.44 16.69 -7.77
N ALA A 273 -7.78 15.67 -8.32
CA ALA A 273 -8.46 14.64 -9.11
C ALA A 273 -9.27 13.66 -8.25
N ALA A 274 -8.94 13.51 -6.97
CA ALA A 274 -9.82 12.82 -6.04
C ALA A 274 -11.16 13.55 -5.86
N ASP A 275 -11.14 14.88 -5.78
CA ASP A 275 -12.37 15.69 -5.80
C ASP A 275 -13.16 15.51 -7.09
N LEU A 276 -12.48 15.45 -8.25
CA LEU A 276 -13.10 15.16 -9.54
C LEU A 276 -13.73 13.76 -9.55
N THR A 277 -13.05 12.76 -8.99
CA THR A 277 -13.56 11.40 -8.88
C THR A 277 -14.84 11.36 -8.05
N ILE A 278 -14.90 12.09 -6.93
CA ILE A 278 -16.11 12.17 -6.10
C ILE A 278 -17.29 12.80 -6.87
N MET A 279 -17.02 13.77 -7.74
CA MET A 279 -18.10 14.35 -8.57
C MET A 279 -18.68 13.32 -9.56
N GLU A 280 -17.83 12.55 -10.23
CA GLU A 280 -18.26 11.52 -11.19
C GLU A 280 -18.85 10.29 -10.48
N GLU A 281 -18.16 9.72 -9.50
CA GLU A 281 -18.59 8.51 -8.78
C GLU A 281 -19.82 8.78 -7.90
N GLY A 282 -19.89 9.97 -7.28
CA GLY A 282 -21.06 10.42 -6.55
C GLY A 282 -22.29 10.61 -7.44
N ASN A 283 -22.12 11.15 -8.66
CA ASN A 283 -23.19 11.24 -9.64
C ASN A 283 -23.65 9.84 -10.10
N GLU A 284 -22.69 8.95 -10.41
CA GLU A 284 -22.99 7.56 -10.77
C GLU A 284 -23.77 6.84 -9.65
N LEU A 285 -23.40 7.03 -8.38
CA LEU A 285 -24.14 6.48 -7.23
C LEU A 285 -25.58 6.99 -7.17
N ILE A 286 -25.78 8.30 -7.32
CA ILE A 286 -27.11 8.93 -7.29
C ILE A 286 -27.98 8.38 -8.42
N ASP A 287 -27.42 8.24 -9.63
CA ASP A 287 -28.15 7.71 -10.78
C ASP A 287 -28.53 6.24 -10.59
N ARG A 288 -27.64 5.42 -10.01
CA ARG A 288 -27.95 4.01 -9.69
C ARG A 288 -29.04 3.89 -8.62
N ILE A 289 -29.04 4.72 -7.59
CA ILE A 289 -30.07 4.77 -6.55
C ILE A 289 -31.42 5.15 -7.14
N ARG A 290 -31.45 6.05 -8.13
CA ARG A 290 -32.67 6.46 -8.86
C ARG A 290 -33.19 5.41 -9.85
N GLY A 291 -32.55 4.23 -9.93
CA GLY A 291 -32.96 3.12 -10.80
C GLY A 291 -32.19 2.99 -12.09
N GLY A 292 -31.08 3.73 -12.25
CA GLY A 292 -30.24 3.74 -13.45
C GLY A 292 -29.13 2.68 -13.50
N GLY A 293 -29.05 1.72 -12.53
CA GLY A 293 -27.97 0.75 -12.55
C GLY A 293 -28.00 -0.29 -11.42
N LYS A 294 -26.96 -1.12 -11.39
CA LYS A 294 -26.79 -2.22 -10.44
C LYS A 294 -26.23 -1.68 -9.10
N LEU A 295 -26.85 -2.05 -7.99
CA LEU A 295 -26.34 -1.79 -6.65
C LEU A 295 -25.78 -3.09 -6.03
N PRO A 296 -24.81 -3.01 -5.09
CA PRO A 296 -24.12 -1.78 -4.69
C PRO A 296 -23.24 -1.22 -5.80
N LEU A 297 -23.00 0.10 -5.79
CA LEU A 297 -21.85 0.69 -6.46
C LEU A 297 -20.61 0.38 -5.64
N ILE A 298 -19.56 -0.16 -6.28
CA ILE A 298 -18.29 -0.51 -5.62
C ILE A 298 -17.18 0.36 -6.21
N THR A 299 -16.38 1.02 -5.36
CA THR A 299 -15.30 1.91 -5.78
C THR A 299 -14.26 1.20 -6.66
N SER A 300 -13.68 1.93 -7.63
CA SER A 300 -12.74 1.43 -8.63
C SER A 300 -11.31 1.97 -8.51
N CYS A 301 -11.03 2.89 -7.60
CA CYS A 301 -9.76 3.58 -7.51
C CYS A 301 -8.56 2.70 -7.09
N SER A 302 -8.79 1.47 -6.60
CA SER A 302 -7.77 0.52 -6.13
C SER A 302 -7.48 -0.57 -7.19
N PRO A 303 -6.40 -0.48 -8.01
CA PRO A 303 -6.17 -1.40 -9.11
C PRO A 303 -5.87 -2.83 -8.68
N GLY A 304 -5.34 -3.04 -7.48
CA GLY A 304 -5.18 -4.37 -6.90
C GLY A 304 -6.53 -5.02 -6.59
N TRP A 305 -7.51 -4.24 -6.15
CA TRP A 305 -8.89 -4.68 -5.98
C TRP A 305 -9.55 -4.99 -7.34
N ILE A 306 -9.43 -4.10 -8.30
CA ILE A 306 -9.98 -4.32 -9.65
C ILE A 306 -9.47 -5.64 -10.24
N LYS A 307 -8.16 -5.85 -10.24
CA LYS A 307 -7.59 -7.11 -10.74
C LYS A 307 -8.07 -8.33 -9.95
N PHE A 308 -8.24 -8.21 -8.65
CA PHE A 308 -8.81 -9.27 -7.82
C PHE A 308 -10.27 -9.57 -8.18
N CYS A 309 -11.07 -8.54 -8.43
CA CYS A 309 -12.46 -8.67 -8.88
C CYS A 309 -12.55 -9.33 -10.25
N GLU A 310 -11.74 -8.92 -11.21
CA GLU A 310 -11.65 -9.50 -12.56
C GLU A 310 -11.36 -11.02 -12.52
N HIS A 311 -10.53 -11.48 -11.57
CA HIS A 311 -10.21 -12.90 -11.40
C HIS A 311 -11.25 -13.71 -10.62
N ASN A 312 -11.84 -13.13 -9.56
CA ASN A 312 -12.63 -13.90 -8.59
C ASN A 312 -14.13 -13.60 -8.63
N TYR A 313 -14.52 -12.44 -9.18
CA TYR A 313 -15.90 -11.95 -9.21
C TYR A 313 -16.29 -11.39 -10.58
N PRO A 314 -16.06 -12.13 -11.69
CA PRO A 314 -16.39 -11.66 -13.05
C PRO A 314 -17.88 -11.42 -13.26
N ASP A 315 -18.74 -12.05 -12.47
CA ASP A 315 -20.21 -11.87 -12.45
C ASP A 315 -20.65 -10.56 -11.77
N MET A 316 -19.73 -9.86 -11.11
CA MET A 316 -20.01 -8.64 -10.34
C MET A 316 -19.26 -7.40 -10.90
N LEU A 317 -18.67 -7.49 -12.09
CA LEU A 317 -17.95 -6.36 -12.70
C LEU A 317 -18.85 -5.15 -12.96
N ASP A 318 -20.14 -5.38 -13.30
CA ASP A 318 -21.13 -4.31 -13.46
C ASP A 318 -21.44 -3.54 -12.16
N ASN A 319 -21.07 -4.08 -11.01
CA ASN A 319 -21.19 -3.39 -9.73
C ASN A 319 -20.04 -2.39 -9.49
N LEU A 320 -18.91 -2.54 -10.20
CA LEU A 320 -17.82 -1.59 -10.10
C LEU A 320 -18.23 -0.22 -10.64
N SER A 321 -17.68 0.84 -10.05
CA SER A 321 -17.74 2.17 -10.62
C SER A 321 -17.05 2.18 -11.98
N SER A 322 -17.65 2.82 -12.97
CA SER A 322 -17.05 3.03 -14.28
C SER A 322 -15.97 4.11 -14.28
N CYS A 323 -15.83 4.86 -13.19
CA CYS A 323 -14.84 5.91 -13.03
C CYS A 323 -13.41 5.37 -13.10
N LYS A 324 -12.54 6.02 -13.89
CA LYS A 324 -11.09 5.83 -13.78
C LYS A 324 -10.62 6.23 -12.37
N SER A 325 -9.49 5.72 -11.95
CA SER A 325 -8.92 6.16 -10.67
C SER A 325 -8.41 7.60 -10.73
N PRO A 326 -8.30 8.33 -9.58
CA PRO A 326 -7.92 9.75 -9.58
C PRO A 326 -6.68 10.07 -10.41
N HIS A 327 -5.61 9.26 -10.35
CA HIS A 327 -4.42 9.58 -11.13
C HIS A 327 -4.60 9.38 -12.65
N GLN A 328 -5.45 8.46 -13.07
CA GLN A 328 -5.79 8.29 -14.51
C GLN A 328 -6.70 9.42 -14.97
N MET A 329 -7.71 9.79 -14.18
CA MET A 329 -8.54 10.97 -14.46
C MET A 329 -7.67 12.22 -14.61
N PHE A 330 -6.73 12.42 -13.69
CA PHE A 330 -5.85 13.58 -13.74
C PHE A 330 -4.95 13.56 -14.98
N GLY A 331 -4.38 12.40 -15.32
CA GLY A 331 -3.59 12.23 -16.54
C GLY A 331 -4.40 12.59 -17.79
N ALA A 332 -5.64 12.11 -17.90
CA ALA A 332 -6.53 12.47 -18.99
C ALA A 332 -6.80 13.98 -19.06
N ILE A 333 -7.00 14.65 -17.93
CA ILE A 333 -7.20 16.11 -17.86
C ILE A 333 -5.91 16.86 -18.20
N LEU A 334 -4.75 16.39 -17.77
CA LEU A 334 -3.45 16.99 -18.10
C LEU A 334 -3.17 16.90 -19.61
N LYS A 335 -3.47 15.77 -20.22
CA LYS A 335 -3.30 15.57 -21.68
C LYS A 335 -4.45 16.11 -22.55
N SER A 336 -5.46 16.73 -21.95
CA SER A 336 -6.56 17.37 -22.68
C SER A 336 -6.70 18.85 -22.30
N TYR A 337 -7.38 19.15 -21.20
CA TYR A 337 -7.64 20.53 -20.78
C TYR A 337 -6.36 21.34 -20.52
N TYR A 338 -5.37 20.76 -19.79
CA TYR A 338 -4.11 21.48 -19.51
C TYR A 338 -3.29 21.66 -20.79
N ALA A 339 -3.20 20.64 -21.65
CA ALA A 339 -2.54 20.71 -22.94
C ALA A 339 -3.13 21.86 -23.81
N GLU A 340 -4.47 21.93 -23.90
CA GLU A 340 -5.17 23.00 -24.63
C GLU A 340 -4.88 24.40 -24.04
N LYS A 341 -4.94 24.54 -22.71
CA LYS A 341 -4.65 25.81 -22.01
C LYS A 341 -3.22 26.28 -22.18
N LYS A 342 -2.27 25.37 -22.29
CA LYS A 342 -0.84 25.67 -22.47
C LYS A 342 -0.42 25.76 -23.94
N GLY A 343 -1.27 25.30 -24.87
CA GLY A 343 -0.94 25.23 -26.29
C GLY A 343 0.14 24.19 -26.61
N ILE A 344 0.20 23.09 -25.85
CA ILE A 344 1.18 22.00 -26.00
C ILE A 344 0.47 20.80 -26.65
N ASP A 345 1.15 20.12 -27.58
CA ASP A 345 0.61 18.85 -28.11
C ASP A 345 0.54 17.80 -26.99
N PRO A 346 -0.60 17.14 -26.77
CA PRO A 346 -0.73 16.08 -25.77
C PRO A 346 0.36 14.98 -25.84
N LYS A 347 0.95 14.74 -27.02
CA LYS A 347 2.03 13.76 -27.23
C LYS A 347 3.38 14.23 -26.68
N ASP A 348 3.55 15.54 -26.49
CA ASP A 348 4.76 16.11 -25.93
C ASP A 348 4.68 16.29 -24.42
N ILE A 349 3.50 16.06 -23.83
CA ILE A 349 3.34 16.02 -22.38
C ILE A 349 3.64 14.59 -21.87
N VAL A 350 4.58 14.48 -20.95
CA VAL A 350 4.84 13.24 -20.21
C VAL A 350 4.28 13.37 -18.80
N VAL A 351 3.29 12.55 -18.47
CA VAL A 351 2.66 12.52 -17.15
C VAL A 351 3.31 11.46 -16.29
N VAL A 352 3.99 11.90 -15.24
CA VAL A 352 4.57 11.05 -14.20
C VAL A 352 3.66 11.05 -12.99
N SER A 353 3.36 9.86 -12.44
CA SER A 353 2.57 9.72 -11.21
C SER A 353 3.41 9.13 -10.09
N VAL A 354 3.56 9.87 -8.97
CA VAL A 354 4.18 9.36 -7.74
C VAL A 354 3.09 8.74 -6.86
N MET A 355 3.16 7.42 -6.69
CA MET A 355 2.09 6.64 -6.08
C MET A 355 2.60 5.76 -4.93
N PRO A 356 1.84 5.58 -3.84
CA PRO A 356 2.19 4.66 -2.75
C PRO A 356 2.00 3.19 -3.15
N CYS A 357 1.80 2.89 -4.43
CA CYS A 357 1.19 1.66 -4.90
C CYS A 357 1.93 1.06 -6.11
N THR A 358 2.34 -0.21 -6.02
CA THR A 358 2.97 -0.92 -7.14
C THR A 358 1.95 -1.37 -8.20
N ALA A 359 0.68 -1.59 -7.83
CA ALA A 359 -0.36 -1.98 -8.79
C ALA A 359 -0.74 -0.83 -9.75
N LYS A 360 -0.44 0.43 -9.41
CA LYS A 360 -0.64 1.59 -10.29
C LYS A 360 0.23 1.53 -11.57
N LYS A 361 1.42 0.91 -11.49
CA LYS A 361 2.24 0.62 -12.68
C LYS A 361 1.51 -0.30 -13.68
N PHE A 362 0.82 -1.31 -13.17
CA PHE A 362 -0.01 -2.19 -13.98
C PHE A 362 -1.25 -1.47 -14.52
N GLU A 363 -1.90 -0.64 -13.70
CA GLU A 363 -3.08 0.11 -14.11
C GLU A 363 -2.76 1.07 -15.27
N ALA A 364 -1.69 1.85 -15.18
CA ALA A 364 -1.28 2.77 -16.24
C ALA A 364 -0.91 2.06 -17.57
N ALA A 365 -0.55 0.78 -17.50
CA ALA A 365 -0.24 -0.03 -18.67
C ALA A 365 -1.47 -0.74 -19.29
N ARG A 366 -2.66 -0.61 -18.72
CA ARG A 366 -3.89 -1.21 -19.26
C ARG A 366 -4.27 -0.53 -20.58
N PRO A 367 -4.76 -1.29 -21.57
CA PRO A 367 -5.21 -0.71 -22.86
C PRO A 367 -6.32 0.32 -22.69
N GLU A 368 -7.18 0.14 -21.67
CA GLU A 368 -8.33 1.00 -21.41
C GLU A 368 -7.97 2.36 -20.77
N MET A 369 -6.70 2.53 -20.36
CA MET A 369 -6.20 3.77 -19.73
C MET A 369 -5.54 4.70 -20.77
N GLU A 370 -6.28 4.96 -21.82
CA GLU A 370 -5.90 5.89 -22.89
C GLU A 370 -7.13 6.60 -23.46
N VAL A 371 -6.90 7.74 -24.09
CA VAL A 371 -7.92 8.48 -24.84
C VAL A 371 -7.36 8.81 -26.22
N ASN A 372 -8.05 8.41 -27.28
CA ASN A 372 -7.63 8.62 -28.67
C ASN A 372 -6.20 8.12 -28.99
N GLY A 373 -5.79 7.00 -28.40
CA GLY A 373 -4.46 6.42 -28.58
C GLY A 373 -3.34 7.12 -27.82
N ILE A 374 -3.69 8.03 -26.89
CA ILE A 374 -2.73 8.70 -25.99
C ILE A 374 -2.98 8.20 -24.57
N ARG A 375 -1.94 7.64 -23.93
CA ARG A 375 -2.04 7.16 -22.55
C ARG A 375 -2.32 8.30 -21.59
N ASP A 376 -3.18 8.06 -20.60
CA ASP A 376 -3.48 9.04 -19.56
C ASP A 376 -2.25 9.32 -18.69
N VAL A 377 -1.53 8.28 -18.27
CA VAL A 377 -0.30 8.35 -17.46
C VAL A 377 0.80 7.56 -18.16
N ASP A 378 1.96 8.19 -18.37
CA ASP A 378 3.09 7.57 -19.08
C ASP A 378 3.98 6.74 -18.15
N VAL A 379 4.31 7.28 -16.96
CA VAL A 379 5.21 6.62 -16.01
C VAL A 379 4.62 6.69 -14.60
N VAL A 380 4.68 5.57 -13.89
CA VAL A 380 4.34 5.51 -12.46
C VAL A 380 5.57 5.14 -11.67
N ILE A 381 5.96 5.97 -10.71
CA ILE A 381 6.99 5.67 -9.72
C ILE A 381 6.38 5.57 -8.32
N THR A 382 7.00 4.79 -7.46
CA THR A 382 6.58 4.63 -6.07
C THR A 382 7.17 5.72 -5.18
N THR A 383 6.68 5.84 -3.94
CA THR A 383 7.28 6.74 -2.93
C THR A 383 8.77 6.43 -2.74
N ARG A 384 9.16 5.14 -2.67
CA ARG A 384 10.57 4.72 -2.55
C ARG A 384 11.41 5.09 -3.78
N GLU A 385 10.84 4.97 -4.98
CA GLU A 385 11.54 5.41 -6.20
C GLU A 385 11.76 6.92 -6.21
N LEU A 386 10.79 7.72 -5.75
CA LEU A 386 10.99 9.15 -5.56
C LEU A 386 12.08 9.43 -4.51
N SER A 387 12.06 8.74 -3.37
CA SER A 387 13.14 8.86 -2.37
C SER A 387 14.51 8.60 -2.99
N GLN A 388 14.62 7.55 -3.81
CA GLN A 388 15.88 7.23 -4.50
C GLN A 388 16.31 8.35 -5.47
N MET A 389 15.39 8.91 -6.26
CA MET A 389 15.70 10.02 -7.15
C MET A 389 16.20 11.26 -6.39
N ILE A 390 15.62 11.54 -5.22
CA ILE A 390 16.07 12.63 -4.33
C ILE A 390 17.49 12.37 -3.81
N TYR A 391 17.79 11.13 -3.41
CA TYR A 391 19.16 10.71 -3.02
C TYR A 391 20.15 10.79 -4.17
N ASP A 392 19.76 10.34 -5.38
CA ASP A 392 20.62 10.37 -6.57
C ASP A 392 21.02 11.81 -6.95
N MET A 393 20.15 12.78 -6.70
CA MET A 393 20.45 14.22 -6.87
C MET A 393 21.29 14.82 -5.74
N GLY A 394 21.55 14.07 -4.67
CA GLY A 394 22.31 14.54 -3.51
C GLY A 394 21.56 15.61 -2.69
N LEU A 395 20.24 15.65 -2.74
CA LEU A 395 19.44 16.64 -2.01
C LEU A 395 19.31 16.25 -0.52
N ASP A 396 19.61 17.19 0.37
CA ASP A 396 19.23 17.08 1.77
C ASP A 396 17.75 17.48 1.92
N PHE A 397 16.88 16.47 1.89
CA PHE A 397 15.43 16.65 1.93
C PHE A 397 14.97 17.37 3.21
N THR A 398 15.68 17.20 4.32
CA THR A 398 15.26 17.71 5.64
C THR A 398 15.32 19.23 5.73
N ILE A 399 16.24 19.87 5.00
CA ILE A 399 16.44 21.32 5.02
C ILE A 399 15.72 22.06 3.88
N LEU A 400 15.03 21.35 2.98
CA LEU A 400 14.31 22.01 1.89
C LEU A 400 13.22 22.94 2.43
N HIS A 401 13.04 24.09 1.78
CA HIS A 401 11.92 24.98 2.05
C HIS A 401 10.64 24.42 1.45
N ASP A 402 9.49 24.83 1.99
CA ASP A 402 8.20 24.43 1.44
C ASP A 402 7.87 25.22 0.19
N SER A 403 7.33 24.54 -0.84
CA SER A 403 6.76 25.13 -2.04
C SER A 403 5.31 24.68 -2.21
N GLU A 404 4.56 25.45 -3.00
CA GLU A 404 3.17 25.15 -3.36
C GLU A 404 3.10 24.39 -4.69
N PHE A 405 2.03 23.64 -4.87
CA PHE A 405 1.68 23.00 -6.14
C PHE A 405 1.39 24.05 -7.23
N ASP A 406 1.55 23.65 -8.48
CA ASP A 406 1.39 24.56 -9.61
C ASP A 406 -0.08 24.66 -10.08
N ASN A 407 -0.43 25.85 -10.61
CA ASN A 407 -1.73 26.08 -11.23
C ASN A 407 -1.79 25.43 -12.63
N PRO A 408 -2.99 25.10 -13.18
CA PRO A 408 -4.25 25.83 -12.97
C PRO A 408 -5.27 25.15 -12.06
N PHE A 409 -4.98 24.03 -11.42
CA PHE A 409 -6.03 23.26 -10.76
C PHE A 409 -6.37 23.73 -9.34
N GLY A 410 -5.58 24.66 -8.78
CA GLY A 410 -5.80 25.19 -7.45
C GLY A 410 -5.51 24.19 -6.32
N GLU A 411 -6.04 24.46 -5.14
CA GLU A 411 -5.92 23.59 -3.99
C GLU A 411 -6.98 22.48 -4.00
N ALA A 412 -6.59 21.29 -3.54
CA ALA A 412 -7.52 20.20 -3.25
C ALA A 412 -8.35 20.51 -1.99
N THR A 413 -9.47 19.80 -1.83
CA THR A 413 -10.24 19.89 -0.59
C THR A 413 -9.77 18.85 0.43
N GLY A 414 -10.15 19.04 1.70
CA GLY A 414 -9.91 18.05 2.73
C GLY A 414 -10.46 16.65 2.39
N ALA A 415 -11.54 16.58 1.60
CA ALA A 415 -12.06 15.32 1.09
C ALA A 415 -11.06 14.59 0.19
N GLY A 416 -10.28 15.31 -0.64
CA GLY A 416 -9.21 14.73 -1.46
C GLY A 416 -8.08 14.14 -0.62
N HIS A 417 -7.67 14.84 0.44
CA HIS A 417 -6.57 14.41 1.31
C HIS A 417 -6.81 13.05 1.97
N ILE A 418 -8.04 12.78 2.42
CA ILE A 418 -8.35 11.52 3.12
C ILE A 418 -8.47 10.29 2.21
N PHE A 419 -8.40 10.42 0.89
CA PHE A 419 -8.43 9.29 -0.06
C PHE A 419 -7.33 8.24 0.21
N GLY A 420 -6.24 8.66 0.83
CA GLY A 420 -5.14 7.76 1.18
C GLY A 420 -5.44 6.77 2.30
N VAL A 421 -6.52 6.95 3.06
CA VAL A 421 -6.90 6.13 4.22
C VAL A 421 -8.11 5.28 3.90
N THR A 422 -8.20 4.08 4.48
CA THR A 422 -9.41 3.24 4.37
C THR A 422 -10.61 3.92 5.01
N GLY A 423 -11.71 4.01 4.28
CA GLY A 423 -12.91 4.76 4.64
C GLY A 423 -12.89 6.21 4.18
N GLY A 424 -11.74 6.71 3.68
CA GLY A 424 -11.60 8.09 3.24
C GLY A 424 -12.34 8.39 1.94
N VAL A 425 -12.34 7.47 0.97
CA VAL A 425 -13.13 7.60 -0.26
C VAL A 425 -14.62 7.59 0.07
N MET A 426 -15.05 6.65 0.92
CA MET A 426 -16.42 6.57 1.41
C MET A 426 -16.84 7.86 2.11
N GLU A 427 -16.01 8.38 3.01
CA GLU A 427 -16.31 9.62 3.73
C GLU A 427 -16.40 10.81 2.77
N ALA A 428 -15.47 10.95 1.84
CA ALA A 428 -15.47 12.00 0.82
C ALA A 428 -16.73 11.96 -0.04
N ALA A 429 -17.15 10.76 -0.47
CA ALA A 429 -18.37 10.56 -1.24
C ALA A 429 -19.61 10.90 -0.40
N LEU A 430 -19.70 10.45 0.83
CA LEU A 430 -20.84 10.74 1.72
C LEU A 430 -20.98 12.24 1.99
N ARG A 431 -19.86 12.98 2.19
CA ARG A 431 -19.88 14.44 2.33
C ARG A 431 -20.56 15.15 1.15
N THR A 432 -20.43 14.60 -0.06
CA THR A 432 -21.01 15.19 -1.29
C THR A 432 -22.41 14.65 -1.58
N VAL A 433 -22.59 13.33 -1.56
CA VAL A 433 -23.86 12.66 -1.92
C VAL A 433 -24.99 13.02 -0.95
N VAL A 434 -24.69 13.11 0.36
CA VAL A 434 -25.68 13.51 1.36
C VAL A 434 -26.17 14.93 1.12
N ASP A 435 -25.28 15.88 0.83
CA ASP A 435 -25.68 17.27 0.52
C ASP A 435 -26.54 17.33 -0.74
N ILE A 436 -26.18 16.61 -1.81
CA ILE A 436 -26.94 16.60 -3.07
C ILE A 436 -28.33 15.96 -2.88
N LEU A 437 -28.42 14.82 -2.20
CA LEU A 437 -29.70 14.12 -1.97
C LEU A 437 -30.61 14.84 -0.99
N SER A 438 -30.05 15.52 0.01
CA SER A 438 -30.84 16.30 0.97
C SER A 438 -31.26 17.67 0.46
N GLY A 439 -30.58 18.18 -0.60
CA GLY A 439 -30.78 19.52 -1.12
C GLY A 439 -30.30 20.64 -0.21
N THR A 440 -29.60 20.33 0.86
CA THR A 440 -29.08 21.27 1.85
C THR A 440 -27.64 20.92 2.23
N SER A 441 -26.80 21.95 2.41
CA SER A 441 -25.45 21.72 2.97
C SER A 441 -25.54 21.38 4.44
N THR A 442 -25.02 20.22 4.83
CA THR A 442 -25.02 19.76 6.23
C THR A 442 -23.78 20.27 6.95
N ASP A 443 -23.95 20.80 8.18
CA ASP A 443 -22.83 21.22 9.03
C ASP A 443 -22.08 20.01 9.62
N SER A 444 -22.78 18.88 9.82
CA SER A 444 -22.19 17.62 10.29
C SER A 444 -21.82 16.75 9.08
N PHE A 445 -20.55 16.74 8.73
CA PHE A 445 -20.04 16.01 7.57
C PHE A 445 -18.90 15.03 7.91
N GLU A 446 -18.63 14.79 9.18
CA GLU A 446 -17.66 13.77 9.61
C GLU A 446 -18.36 12.44 9.88
N TYR A 447 -18.05 11.46 9.06
CA TYR A 447 -18.64 10.12 9.16
C TYR A 447 -17.68 9.16 9.88
N THR A 448 -17.51 9.36 11.19
CA THR A 448 -16.57 8.59 12.02
C THR A 448 -16.82 7.08 12.00
N THR A 449 -18.04 6.65 11.73
CA THR A 449 -18.39 5.21 11.62
C THR A 449 -17.71 4.48 10.48
N VAL A 450 -17.23 5.20 9.45
CA VAL A 450 -16.47 4.62 8.34
C VAL A 450 -14.95 4.77 8.52
N ARG A 451 -14.49 5.51 9.54
CA ARG A 451 -13.08 5.66 9.92
C ARG A 451 -12.59 4.46 10.75
N GLY A 452 -11.29 4.25 10.81
CA GLY A 452 -10.63 3.24 11.67
C GLY A 452 -9.96 2.13 10.87
N LEU A 453 -9.33 1.20 11.59
CA LEU A 453 -8.52 0.11 11.03
C LEU A 453 -9.19 -1.28 11.15
N GLU A 454 -10.45 -1.35 11.53
CA GLU A 454 -11.21 -2.60 11.47
C GLU A 454 -11.37 -3.05 10.01
N GLY A 455 -11.22 -4.35 9.77
CA GLY A 455 -11.15 -4.93 8.43
C GLY A 455 -12.39 -4.71 7.56
N ILE A 456 -13.59 -4.74 8.18
CA ILE A 456 -14.88 -4.43 7.54
C ILE A 456 -15.66 -3.53 8.49
N ARG A 457 -16.21 -2.44 7.96
CA ARG A 457 -17.09 -1.51 8.70
C ARG A 457 -18.35 -1.28 7.89
N ILE A 458 -19.47 -1.19 8.57
CA ILE A 458 -20.79 -0.96 7.96
C ILE A 458 -21.41 0.26 8.63
N ALA A 459 -21.90 1.18 7.82
CA ALA A 459 -22.56 2.39 8.27
C ALA A 459 -23.94 2.55 7.62
N LYS A 460 -24.87 3.16 8.34
CA LYS A 460 -26.15 3.66 7.82
C LYS A 460 -26.12 5.16 7.90
N VAL A 461 -26.39 5.81 6.79
CA VAL A 461 -26.32 7.26 6.65
C VAL A 461 -27.63 7.79 6.08
N LYS A 462 -28.21 8.77 6.75
CA LYS A 462 -29.43 9.43 6.31
C LYS A 462 -29.09 10.55 5.32
N ALA A 463 -29.64 10.47 4.10
CA ALA A 463 -29.46 11.45 3.03
C ALA A 463 -30.85 11.95 2.58
N GLY A 464 -31.34 13.02 3.20
CA GLY A 464 -32.72 13.48 2.99
C GLY A 464 -33.75 12.43 3.39
N ASN A 465 -34.53 11.95 2.44
CA ASN A 465 -35.54 10.90 2.62
C ASN A 465 -35.01 9.48 2.33
N VAL A 466 -33.73 9.33 2.00
CA VAL A 466 -33.09 8.04 1.71
C VAL A 466 -32.17 7.64 2.84
N GLU A 467 -32.22 6.38 3.27
CA GLU A 467 -31.21 5.79 4.15
C GLU A 467 -30.24 4.98 3.29
N LEU A 468 -28.97 5.38 3.25
CA LEU A 468 -27.91 4.70 2.54
C LEU A 468 -27.24 3.70 3.47
N ARG A 469 -27.07 2.46 3.00
CA ARG A 469 -26.27 1.44 3.68
C ARG A 469 -24.93 1.31 2.99
N ALA A 470 -23.86 1.75 3.65
CA ALA A 470 -22.51 1.78 3.15
C ALA A 470 -21.63 0.72 3.84
N ALA A 471 -20.64 0.17 3.10
CA ALA A 471 -19.63 -0.71 3.68
C ALA A 471 -18.22 -0.33 3.21
N VAL A 472 -17.25 -0.50 4.10
CA VAL A 472 -15.83 -0.27 3.83
C VAL A 472 -15.06 -1.54 4.15
N ALA A 473 -14.23 -2.01 3.23
CA ALA A 473 -13.34 -3.14 3.44
C ALA A 473 -11.91 -2.80 3.00
N HIS A 474 -10.92 -3.23 3.79
CA HIS A 474 -9.51 -3.15 3.40
C HIS A 474 -8.77 -4.47 3.60
N GLY A 475 -7.80 -4.74 2.71
CA GLY A 475 -7.20 -6.05 2.56
C GLY A 475 -8.14 -6.99 1.79
N LEU A 476 -7.60 -7.72 0.83
CA LEU A 476 -8.43 -8.49 -0.11
C LEU A 476 -9.15 -9.69 0.55
N GLY A 477 -8.64 -10.20 1.67
CA GLY A 477 -9.36 -11.21 2.45
C GLY A 477 -10.66 -10.67 3.05
N ASN A 478 -10.69 -9.43 3.51
CA ASN A 478 -11.92 -8.77 3.96
C ASN A 478 -12.82 -8.39 2.78
N ALA A 479 -12.22 -7.92 1.68
CA ALA A 479 -12.95 -7.70 0.43
C ALA A 479 -13.68 -8.98 -0.02
N ARG A 480 -12.99 -10.14 0.01
CA ARG A 480 -13.60 -11.46 -0.30
C ARG A 480 -14.82 -11.73 0.59
N LYS A 481 -14.68 -11.59 1.90
CA LYS A 481 -15.79 -11.82 2.84
C LYS A 481 -16.99 -10.91 2.54
N LEU A 482 -16.75 -9.64 2.25
CA LEU A 482 -17.82 -8.69 1.91
C LEU A 482 -18.47 -9.03 0.57
N MET A 483 -17.67 -9.36 -0.45
CA MET A 483 -18.20 -9.73 -1.77
C MET A 483 -19.00 -11.01 -1.74
N ASP A 484 -18.56 -12.02 -0.98
CA ASP A 484 -19.29 -13.26 -0.79
C ASP A 484 -20.62 -13.02 -0.07
N ALA A 485 -20.67 -12.12 0.93
CA ALA A 485 -21.91 -11.70 1.59
C ALA A 485 -22.89 -10.99 0.62
N ILE A 486 -22.37 -10.10 -0.24
CA ILE A 486 -23.19 -9.44 -1.28
C ILE A 486 -23.73 -10.48 -2.28
N ARG A 487 -22.90 -11.43 -2.71
CA ARG A 487 -23.28 -12.49 -3.66
C ARG A 487 -24.40 -13.40 -3.13
N VAL A 488 -24.47 -13.63 -1.82
CA VAL A 488 -25.55 -14.40 -1.17
C VAL A 488 -26.75 -13.56 -0.76
N GLY A 489 -26.79 -12.26 -1.13
CA GLY A 489 -27.98 -11.43 -1.02
C GLY A 489 -27.92 -10.32 0.03
N GLU A 490 -26.78 -10.07 0.68
CA GLU A 490 -26.63 -8.92 1.56
C GLU A 490 -26.65 -7.62 0.73
N LYS A 491 -27.47 -6.65 1.14
CA LYS A 491 -27.71 -5.44 0.35
C LYS A 491 -26.93 -4.25 0.90
N PHE A 492 -26.26 -3.55 0.00
CA PHE A 492 -25.61 -2.27 0.26
C PHE A 492 -25.92 -1.34 -0.91
N ASP A 493 -25.78 -0.04 -0.71
CA ASP A 493 -25.90 0.97 -1.75
C ASP A 493 -24.52 1.35 -2.28
N PHE A 494 -23.55 1.55 -1.39
CA PHE A 494 -22.20 1.94 -1.71
C PHE A 494 -21.16 1.15 -0.93
N VAL A 495 -20.08 0.72 -1.61
CA VAL A 495 -19.02 -0.10 -1.03
C VAL A 495 -17.65 0.45 -1.42
N GLU A 496 -16.82 0.75 -0.42
CA GLU A 496 -15.39 1.04 -0.63
C GLU A 496 -14.56 -0.22 -0.40
N ILE A 497 -13.66 -0.52 -1.35
CA ILE A 497 -12.67 -1.60 -1.20
C ILE A 497 -11.25 -1.09 -1.47
N MET A 498 -10.39 -1.18 -0.45
CA MET A 498 -8.97 -0.93 -0.55
C MET A 498 -8.18 -2.25 -0.52
N ALA A 499 -7.37 -2.52 -1.56
CA ALA A 499 -6.56 -3.75 -1.61
C ALA A 499 -5.54 -3.86 -0.46
N CYS A 500 -4.97 -2.74 -0.03
CA CYS A 500 -3.97 -2.71 1.02
C CYS A 500 -4.61 -2.60 2.42
N PRO A 501 -4.13 -3.36 3.44
CA PRO A 501 -4.58 -3.20 4.82
C PRO A 501 -4.33 -1.77 5.33
N GLY A 502 -5.39 -1.05 5.73
CA GLY A 502 -5.33 0.34 6.17
C GLY A 502 -5.45 1.39 5.06
N GLY A 503 -5.47 1.01 3.79
CA GLY A 503 -5.54 1.90 2.64
C GLY A 503 -4.18 2.20 2.00
N CYS A 504 -4.10 3.27 1.21
CA CYS A 504 -2.90 3.66 0.46
C CYS A 504 -1.74 4.09 1.36
N VAL A 505 -2.00 4.53 2.60
CA VAL A 505 -0.97 4.80 3.62
C VAL A 505 -0.07 3.60 3.91
N ASN A 506 -0.54 2.38 3.63
CA ASN A 506 0.22 1.13 3.72
C ASN A 506 0.39 0.46 2.35
N GLY A 507 0.41 1.25 1.29
CA GLY A 507 0.60 0.78 -0.08
C GLY A 507 1.93 0.06 -0.31
N GLY A 508 1.98 -0.82 -1.33
CA GLY A 508 3.17 -1.62 -1.62
C GLY A 508 4.39 -0.84 -2.10
N GLY A 509 4.23 0.47 -2.37
CA GLY A 509 5.29 1.41 -2.78
C GLY A 509 5.74 2.38 -1.69
N GLN A 510 5.17 2.30 -0.47
CA GLN A 510 5.53 3.15 0.65
C GLN A 510 6.88 2.77 1.29
N PRO A 511 7.54 3.71 2.00
CA PRO A 511 8.74 3.43 2.79
C PRO A 511 8.60 2.21 3.67
N LEU A 512 9.68 1.45 3.76
CA LEU A 512 9.72 0.20 4.49
C LEU A 512 10.12 0.46 5.95
N GLN A 513 9.53 -0.30 6.86
CA GLN A 513 9.85 -0.20 8.28
C GLN A 513 10.27 -1.57 8.82
N LEU A 514 11.29 -1.60 9.67
CA LEU A 514 11.75 -2.80 10.35
C LEU A 514 10.61 -3.45 11.16
N SER A 515 10.59 -4.77 11.23
CA SER A 515 9.58 -5.50 12.02
C SER A 515 9.62 -5.14 13.51
N GLU A 516 10.78 -4.73 14.02
CA GLU A 516 10.93 -4.23 15.39
C GLU A 516 10.12 -2.93 15.58
N VAL A 517 10.22 -1.95 14.67
CA VAL A 517 9.43 -0.70 14.69
C VAL A 517 7.94 -1.01 14.61
N ARG A 518 7.55 -1.87 13.67
CA ARG A 518 6.15 -2.31 13.49
C ARG A 518 5.56 -3.01 14.72
N SER A 519 6.40 -3.57 15.57
CA SER A 519 5.94 -4.22 16.81
C SER A 519 5.51 -3.22 17.89
N TRP A 520 5.96 -1.96 17.79
CA TRP A 520 5.67 -0.90 18.76
C TRP A 520 4.73 0.17 18.22
N ILE A 521 4.74 0.43 16.91
CA ILE A 521 4.01 1.52 16.27
C ILE A 521 3.11 0.95 15.18
N ASP A 522 1.83 1.27 15.21
CA ASP A 522 0.96 1.05 14.05
C ASP A 522 1.21 2.15 13.01
N ILE A 523 2.07 1.86 12.06
CA ILE A 523 2.47 2.76 10.97
C ILE A 523 1.27 3.28 10.19
N ARG A 524 0.23 2.45 10.03
CA ARG A 524 -0.99 2.80 9.31
C ARG A 524 -1.72 3.92 10.03
N ALA A 525 -1.82 3.82 11.35
CA ALA A 525 -2.48 4.81 12.19
C ALA A 525 -1.72 6.15 12.17
N GLU A 526 -0.40 6.13 12.28
CA GLU A 526 0.40 7.37 12.28
C GLU A 526 0.32 8.09 10.92
N ARG A 527 0.48 7.38 9.81
CA ARG A 527 0.31 7.96 8.47
C ARG A 527 -1.11 8.44 8.20
N ALA A 528 -2.13 7.73 8.72
CA ALA A 528 -3.53 8.17 8.61
C ALA A 528 -3.80 9.47 9.37
N LYS A 529 -3.23 9.63 10.58
CA LYS A 529 -3.32 10.89 11.36
C LYS A 529 -2.81 12.08 10.56
N ALA A 530 -1.72 11.92 9.79
CA ALA A 530 -1.19 12.97 8.94
C ALA A 530 -2.25 13.46 7.94
N LEU A 531 -2.90 12.56 7.21
CA LEU A 531 -3.91 12.91 6.21
C LEU A 531 -5.17 13.52 6.83
N TYR A 532 -5.65 12.99 7.96
CA TYR A 532 -6.76 13.61 8.68
C TYR A 532 -6.38 14.99 9.25
N SER A 533 -5.12 15.20 9.63
CA SER A 533 -4.64 16.53 10.05
C SER A 533 -4.69 17.54 8.89
N GLU A 534 -4.31 17.12 7.67
CA GLU A 534 -4.41 17.96 6.48
C GLU A 534 -5.88 18.30 6.13
N ASP A 535 -6.78 17.29 6.17
CA ASP A 535 -8.23 17.53 6.02
C ASP A 535 -8.76 18.56 7.04
N ASN A 536 -8.37 18.44 8.30
CA ASN A 536 -8.83 19.35 9.36
C ASN A 536 -8.32 20.78 9.19
N LYS A 537 -7.17 20.98 8.56
CA LYS A 537 -6.61 22.32 8.24
C LYS A 537 -7.24 22.93 7.00
N SER A 538 -7.84 22.12 6.12
CA SER A 538 -8.39 22.57 4.84
C SER A 538 -9.60 23.46 5.06
N PHE A 539 -9.62 24.62 4.41
CA PHE A 539 -10.75 25.54 4.44
C PHE A 539 -11.98 24.97 3.74
N ILE A 540 -11.77 24.25 2.64
CA ILE A 540 -12.82 23.54 1.91
C ILE A 540 -12.65 22.04 2.17
N ARG A 541 -13.67 21.38 2.71
CA ARG A 541 -13.62 19.97 3.12
C ARG A 541 -14.59 19.06 2.34
N LYS A 542 -15.27 19.58 1.33
CA LYS A 542 -16.23 18.86 0.49
C LYS A 542 -15.86 19.03 -0.99
N SER A 543 -15.76 17.93 -1.73
CA SER A 543 -15.31 17.90 -3.12
C SER A 543 -16.15 18.76 -4.05
N HIS A 544 -17.49 18.74 -3.91
CA HIS A 544 -18.40 19.53 -4.72
C HIS A 544 -18.29 21.06 -4.48
N ASN A 545 -17.53 21.48 -3.48
CA ASN A 545 -17.24 22.90 -3.22
C ASN A 545 -15.88 23.35 -3.78
N ASN A 546 -15.08 22.44 -4.35
CA ASN A 546 -13.81 22.80 -4.96
C ASN A 546 -14.01 23.76 -6.16
N PRO A 547 -13.47 25.00 -6.09
CA PRO A 547 -13.67 25.99 -7.17
C PRO A 547 -12.96 25.59 -8.47
N ALA A 548 -11.82 24.90 -8.40
CA ALA A 548 -11.08 24.43 -9.58
C ALA A 548 -11.89 23.37 -10.34
N ILE A 549 -12.51 22.45 -9.61
CA ILE A 549 -13.37 21.41 -10.20
C ILE A 549 -14.63 22.04 -10.81
N LYS A 550 -15.30 22.98 -10.13
CA LYS A 550 -16.43 23.73 -10.68
C LYS A 550 -16.05 24.46 -11.97
N LYS A 551 -14.87 25.06 -12.00
CA LYS A 551 -14.35 25.75 -13.20
C LYS A 551 -14.08 24.76 -14.34
N LEU A 552 -13.47 23.60 -14.05
CA LEU A 552 -13.18 22.55 -15.01
C LEU A 552 -14.47 22.05 -15.69
N TYR A 553 -15.53 21.80 -14.92
CA TYR A 553 -16.83 21.43 -15.49
C TYR A 553 -17.41 22.54 -16.36
N LYS A 554 -17.42 23.78 -15.86
CA LYS A 554 -17.97 24.92 -16.57
C LYS A 554 -17.26 25.19 -17.90
N GLU A 555 -15.93 25.08 -17.92
CA GLU A 555 -15.11 25.47 -19.09
C GLU A 555 -14.89 24.32 -20.09
N TYR A 556 -14.90 23.06 -19.60
CA TYR A 556 -14.42 21.96 -20.42
C TYR A 556 -15.26 20.69 -20.37
N LEU A 557 -15.58 20.13 -19.20
CA LEU A 557 -16.27 18.85 -19.08
C LEU A 557 -17.80 18.95 -19.30
N GLY A 558 -18.40 20.10 -19.01
CA GLY A 558 -19.84 20.30 -19.04
C GLY A 558 -20.50 19.92 -17.71
N MET A 559 -20.93 18.69 -17.56
CA MET A 559 -21.58 18.17 -16.35
C MET A 559 -21.02 16.81 -15.97
N ALA A 560 -21.13 16.45 -14.70
CA ALA A 560 -20.77 15.12 -14.23
C ALA A 560 -21.60 14.05 -14.94
N GLY A 561 -20.97 12.96 -15.38
CA GLY A 561 -21.59 11.93 -16.20
C GLY A 561 -21.93 12.38 -17.64
N GLY A 562 -21.57 13.61 -18.04
CA GLY A 562 -21.79 14.12 -19.41
C GLY A 562 -20.89 13.41 -20.43
N SER A 563 -21.22 13.57 -21.73
CA SER A 563 -20.54 12.86 -22.83
C SER A 563 -18.99 13.04 -22.79
N ARG A 564 -18.49 14.28 -22.60
CA ARG A 564 -17.05 14.54 -22.56
C ARG A 564 -16.42 13.99 -21.28
N ALA A 565 -17.09 14.14 -20.13
CA ALA A 565 -16.64 13.56 -18.87
C ALA A 565 -16.56 12.03 -18.99
N HIS A 566 -17.58 11.41 -19.55
CA HIS A 566 -17.60 9.96 -19.78
C HIS A 566 -16.46 9.49 -20.70
N GLN A 567 -16.18 10.18 -21.78
CA GLN A 567 -15.10 9.84 -22.71
C GLN A 567 -13.71 9.90 -22.05
N LEU A 568 -13.47 10.88 -21.18
CA LEU A 568 -12.15 11.14 -20.60
C LEU A 568 -11.94 10.38 -19.28
N LEU A 569 -12.99 10.27 -18.46
CA LEU A 569 -12.88 9.93 -17.04
C LEU A 569 -13.43 8.53 -16.69
N HIS A 570 -14.08 7.86 -17.66
CA HIS A 570 -14.68 6.54 -17.41
C HIS A 570 -13.96 5.43 -18.17
N THR A 571 -14.15 4.21 -17.71
CA THR A 571 -13.51 3.00 -18.23
C THR A 571 -14.41 1.78 -18.02
N HIS A 572 -13.95 0.61 -18.43
CA HIS A 572 -14.63 -0.66 -18.24
C HIS A 572 -13.63 -1.76 -17.85
N TYR A 573 -14.14 -2.87 -17.33
CA TYR A 573 -13.34 -3.96 -16.79
C TYR A 573 -13.74 -5.29 -17.44
N HIS A 574 -12.77 -6.23 -17.51
CA HIS A 574 -12.95 -7.51 -18.18
C HIS A 574 -12.62 -8.69 -17.27
N PRO A 575 -13.34 -9.82 -17.39
CA PRO A 575 -12.97 -11.05 -16.72
C PRO A 575 -11.54 -11.49 -17.07
N ARG A 576 -10.79 -12.00 -16.08
CA ARG A 576 -9.45 -12.57 -16.28
C ARG A 576 -9.41 -14.03 -15.88
N LYS A 577 -8.64 -14.81 -16.61
CA LYS A 577 -8.31 -16.18 -16.22
C LYS A 577 -7.34 -16.17 -15.03
N ASN A 578 -7.34 -17.25 -14.26
CA ASN A 578 -6.45 -17.37 -13.10
C ASN A 578 -5.01 -17.73 -13.49
N TYR A 579 -4.81 -18.41 -14.62
CA TYR A 579 -3.50 -18.83 -15.11
C TYR A 579 -3.50 -18.81 -16.64
N GLY A 580 -2.41 -18.30 -17.26
CA GLY A 580 -2.21 -18.37 -18.69
C GLY A 580 -3.07 -17.37 -19.49
N ASP A 581 -3.02 -16.11 -19.15
CA ASP A 581 -3.48 -15.03 -20.04
C ASP A 581 -2.42 -14.71 -21.08
#